data_c6821f35b0e737458a44e4993199c98c
#
_entry.id   c6821f35b0e737458a44e4993199c98c
#
_cell.length_a   1.000
_cell.length_b   1.000
_cell.length_c   1.000
_cell.angle_alpha   90.00
_cell.angle_beta   90.00
_cell.angle_gamma   90.00
#
_symmetry.space_group_name_H-M   'P 1'
#
loop_
_entity.id
_entity.type
_entity.pdbx_description
1 polymer ?
#
loop_
_entity_poly.entity_id
_entity_poly.type
_entity_poly.pdbx_seq_one_letter_code
_entity_poly.pdbx_strand_id
1 'polypeptide(L)'
;TRNDYYAFIWDVGSKMDKGDDKGGSVGIGRLTFGLSSKINTFFVYTKQKFKDYNNTFFTGLANFGQSETNSYYDPIARFGIEYGENKIPHPISADRDLDIIRQIFQLDRKKDEPGTSMIVPFPIDDLTNKNIILNFIKRYRVGFYLNQFKVYVEEECISRDTIKDIVKKYIPSEYSSYCSFFDFIDRCAEIQKNKLFHIPKFEEQNPSEIKKDNFKEEDITEIIKSLDSQETIGIRINLNIHERKKTGKEYIDDIKKSFVDVYLQKTDMGLGKQDTLRGIMSVSGIRYFEGKDYHAIIDIQDKPSSKMFRKLETPNHKF
;
A
#
# COMPACT_ATOMS: atom_id res chain seq x y z
N THR A 1 20.93 -17.74 0.33
CA THR A 1 19.79 -16.84 0.62
C THR A 1 20.17 -15.44 0.22
N ARG A 2 19.46 -14.88 -0.76
CA ARG A 2 19.72 -13.52 -1.28
C ARG A 2 19.34 -12.52 -0.18
N ASN A 3 20.26 -11.66 0.22
CA ASN A 3 20.04 -10.67 1.27
C ASN A 3 19.04 -9.61 0.77
N ASP A 4 18.02 -9.26 1.57
CA ASP A 4 17.00 -8.24 1.24
C ASP A 4 17.63 -6.87 0.92
N TYR A 5 18.77 -6.54 1.51
CA TYR A 5 19.56 -5.36 1.18
C TYR A 5 20.05 -5.39 -0.27
N TYR A 6 20.64 -6.50 -0.69
CA TYR A 6 21.13 -6.68 -2.06
C TYR A 6 20.00 -6.51 -3.06
N ALA A 7 18.87 -7.11 -2.75
CA ALA A 7 17.68 -6.99 -3.57
C ALA A 7 17.15 -5.54 -3.64
N PHE A 8 17.23 -4.80 -2.54
CA PHE A 8 16.78 -3.41 -2.52
C PHE A 8 17.70 -2.47 -3.31
N ILE A 9 19.00 -2.64 -3.27
CA ILE A 9 19.97 -1.74 -3.91
C ILE A 9 20.34 -2.18 -5.33
N TRP A 10 20.42 -3.49 -5.59
CA TRP A 10 20.94 -4.01 -6.87
C TRP A 10 19.88 -4.45 -7.86
N ASP A 11 18.76 -4.97 -7.38
CA ASP A 11 17.72 -5.54 -8.26
C ASP A 11 16.67 -4.51 -8.65
N VAL A 12 17.07 -3.45 -9.37
CA VAL A 12 16.13 -2.45 -9.92
C VAL A 12 15.19 -3.14 -10.91
N GLY A 13 13.89 -3.15 -10.60
CA GLY A 13 12.86 -3.71 -11.50
C GLY A 13 12.71 -5.22 -11.45
N SER A 14 13.49 -5.96 -10.65
CA SER A 14 13.29 -7.40 -10.52
C SER A 14 12.03 -7.71 -9.73
N LYS A 15 11.15 -8.53 -10.29
CA LYS A 15 10.09 -9.21 -9.56
C LYS A 15 10.75 -10.27 -8.67
N MET A 16 11.17 -9.88 -7.46
CA MET A 16 11.53 -10.89 -6.48
C MET A 16 10.28 -11.68 -6.12
N ASP A 17 10.45 -12.98 -6.01
CA ASP A 17 9.47 -13.87 -5.37
C ASP A 17 9.50 -13.57 -3.87
N LYS A 18 8.90 -12.43 -3.53
CA LYS A 18 8.67 -12.03 -2.14
C LYS A 18 7.57 -12.95 -1.66
N GLY A 19 7.82 -13.73 -0.62
CA GLY A 19 6.81 -14.59 -0.03
C GLY A 19 5.45 -13.88 0.10
N ASP A 20 4.39 -14.64 0.12
CA ASP A 20 2.99 -14.18 0.04
C ASP A 20 2.63 -13.06 1.03
N ASP A 21 3.44 -12.86 2.09
CA ASP A 21 3.20 -11.89 3.16
C ASP A 21 3.85 -10.50 2.94
N LYS A 22 4.65 -10.32 1.88
CA LYS A 22 5.32 -9.03 1.61
C LYS A 22 4.55 -8.20 0.58
N GLY A 23 4.22 -6.96 0.95
CA GLY A 23 3.59 -5.98 0.05
C GLY A 23 4.49 -5.58 -1.13
N GLY A 24 3.90 -5.02 -2.17
CA GLY A 24 4.58 -4.53 -3.37
C GLY A 24 4.55 -5.51 -4.53
N SER A 25 4.08 -5.03 -5.71
CA SER A 25 3.83 -5.87 -6.89
C SER A 25 4.95 -5.81 -7.93
N VAL A 26 5.63 -4.66 -8.08
CA VAL A 26 6.46 -4.39 -9.27
C VAL A 26 7.91 -4.01 -8.93
N GLY A 27 8.27 -3.86 -7.64
CA GLY A 27 9.63 -3.47 -7.23
C GLY A 27 10.01 -2.01 -7.54
N ILE A 28 9.04 -1.17 -7.94
CA ILE A 28 9.24 0.23 -8.34
C ILE A 28 9.21 1.19 -7.15
N GLY A 29 8.62 0.78 -6.02
CA GLY A 29 8.43 1.68 -4.85
C GLY A 29 9.70 2.41 -4.39
N ARG A 30 10.87 1.79 -4.52
CA ARG A 30 12.15 2.44 -4.20
C ARG A 30 12.53 3.57 -5.15
N LEU A 31 12.10 3.51 -6.42
CA LEU A 31 12.38 4.58 -7.39
C LEU A 31 11.66 5.88 -6.99
N THR A 32 10.56 5.77 -6.25
CA THR A 32 9.80 6.93 -5.76
C THR A 32 10.68 7.85 -4.93
N PHE A 33 11.58 7.32 -4.10
CA PHE A 33 12.47 8.14 -3.28
C PHE A 33 13.44 8.94 -4.15
N GLY A 34 14.05 8.31 -5.17
CA GLY A 34 14.90 9.01 -6.12
C GLY A 34 14.14 10.08 -6.91
N LEU A 35 12.96 9.75 -7.44
CA LEU A 35 12.10 10.66 -8.17
C LEU A 35 11.56 11.82 -7.32
N SER A 36 11.55 11.68 -6.01
CA SER A 36 11.19 12.75 -5.08
C SER A 36 12.34 13.75 -4.82
N SER A 37 13.53 13.50 -5.36
CA SER A 37 14.70 14.37 -5.28
C SER A 37 14.95 15.07 -6.62
N LYS A 38 15.24 16.38 -6.61
CA LYS A 38 15.63 17.15 -7.82
C LYS A 38 16.92 16.62 -8.47
N ILE A 39 17.72 15.86 -7.74
CA ILE A 39 18.96 15.24 -8.23
C ILE A 39 18.83 13.72 -8.37
N ASN A 40 17.61 13.18 -8.38
CA ASN A 40 17.31 11.74 -8.51
C ASN A 40 18.10 10.83 -7.55
N THR A 41 18.34 11.31 -6.33
CA THR A 41 19.19 10.65 -5.33
C THR A 41 18.41 10.41 -4.05
N PHE A 42 18.66 9.29 -3.40
CA PHE A 42 18.22 9.05 -2.02
C PHE A 42 19.26 8.25 -1.25
N PHE A 43 19.21 8.36 0.07
CA PHE A 43 20.02 7.55 0.96
C PHE A 43 19.16 6.78 1.94
N VAL A 44 19.71 5.70 2.46
CA VAL A 44 19.06 4.82 3.42
C VAL A 44 19.99 4.64 4.61
N TYR A 45 19.50 5.01 5.78
CA TYR A 45 20.13 4.68 7.06
C TYR A 45 19.24 3.66 7.76
N THR A 46 19.72 2.45 7.98
CA THR A 46 18.95 1.39 8.59
C THR A 46 19.69 0.75 9.74
N LYS A 47 18.98 0.51 10.85
CA LYS A 47 19.45 -0.25 11.99
C LYS A 47 18.58 -1.49 12.16
N GLN A 48 19.20 -2.65 12.09
CA GLN A 48 18.57 -3.93 12.33
C GLN A 48 18.93 -4.43 13.72
N LYS A 49 17.91 -4.85 14.48
CA LYS A 49 18.10 -5.60 15.72
C LYS A 49 17.68 -7.04 15.45
N PHE A 50 18.66 -7.91 15.28
CA PHE A 50 18.39 -9.34 15.05
C PHE A 50 19.14 -10.16 16.09
N LYS A 51 18.40 -10.76 17.04
CA LYS A 51 18.92 -11.58 18.17
C LYS A 51 20.17 -10.95 18.82
N ASP A 52 21.36 -11.33 18.37
CA ASP A 52 22.64 -10.88 18.94
C ASP A 52 23.43 -9.93 18.06
N TYR A 53 22.86 -9.50 16.90
CA TYR A 53 23.54 -8.61 15.95
C TYR A 53 22.84 -7.26 15.86
N ASN A 54 23.54 -6.21 16.28
CA ASN A 54 23.13 -4.82 16.07
C ASN A 54 23.91 -4.27 14.87
N ASN A 55 23.39 -4.42 13.67
CA ASN A 55 24.03 -3.91 12.47
C ASN A 55 23.35 -2.63 12.01
N THR A 56 24.15 -1.58 11.87
CA THR A 56 23.72 -0.31 11.29
C THR A 56 24.41 -0.15 9.93
N PHE A 57 23.65 0.25 8.93
CA PHE A 57 24.15 0.43 7.58
C PHE A 57 23.67 1.74 6.98
N PHE A 58 24.55 2.37 6.20
CA PHE A 58 24.21 3.51 5.38
C PHE A 58 24.62 3.26 3.93
N THR A 59 23.74 3.60 3.01
CA THR A 59 23.98 3.47 1.57
C THR A 59 23.15 4.49 0.82
N GLY A 60 23.40 4.68 -0.46
CA GLY A 60 22.62 5.56 -1.32
C GLY A 60 22.54 5.05 -2.75
N LEU A 61 21.59 5.59 -3.48
CA LEU A 61 21.36 5.32 -4.89
C LEU A 61 21.01 6.61 -5.60
N ALA A 62 21.69 6.86 -6.72
CA ALA A 62 21.38 7.96 -7.61
C ALA A 62 21.13 7.43 -9.02
N ASN A 63 20.14 7.97 -9.72
CA ASN A 63 19.87 7.66 -11.12
C ASN A 63 20.09 8.93 -11.96
N PHE A 64 21.22 8.99 -12.65
CA PHE A 64 21.60 10.12 -13.49
C PHE A 64 21.08 10.04 -14.93
N GLY A 65 20.41 8.94 -15.28
CA GLY A 65 20.01 8.69 -16.67
C GLY A 65 21.23 8.30 -17.56
N GLN A 66 20.95 8.07 -18.82
CA GLN A 66 22.01 7.89 -19.82
C GLN A 66 22.57 9.28 -20.19
N SER A 67 23.86 9.50 -19.93
CA SER A 67 24.56 10.68 -20.44
C SER A 67 25.46 10.26 -21.60
N GLU A 68 25.38 10.95 -22.72
CA GLU A 68 26.33 10.83 -23.84
C GLU A 68 27.66 11.54 -23.44
N THR A 69 28.44 10.85 -22.64
CA THR A 69 29.83 11.23 -22.43
C THR A 69 30.72 10.23 -23.16
N ASN A 70 31.94 10.59 -23.46
CA ASN A 70 32.93 9.74 -24.17
C ASN A 70 33.27 8.41 -23.44
N SER A 71 32.56 8.06 -22.39
CA SER A 71 32.67 6.85 -21.60
C SER A 71 31.27 6.35 -21.21
N TYR A 72 31.05 5.05 -21.36
CA TYR A 72 29.83 4.39 -20.87
C TYR A 72 29.87 4.33 -19.35
N TYR A 73 29.10 5.18 -18.69
CA TYR A 73 28.88 5.09 -17.24
C TYR A 73 27.56 4.34 -16.97
N ASP A 74 27.56 3.53 -15.90
CA ASP A 74 26.30 2.98 -15.37
C ASP A 74 25.39 4.17 -14.99
N PRO A 75 24.17 4.27 -15.52
CA PRO A 75 23.25 5.35 -15.18
C PRO A 75 22.85 5.33 -13.70
N ILE A 76 23.15 4.25 -12.99
CA ILE A 76 22.83 4.08 -11.58
C ILE A 76 24.11 4.11 -10.76
N ALA A 77 24.33 5.20 -10.04
CA ALA A 77 25.41 5.29 -9.05
C ALA A 77 24.96 4.76 -7.68
N ARG A 78 25.87 4.08 -7.00
CA ARG A 78 25.65 3.53 -5.66
C ARG A 78 26.64 4.12 -4.68
N PHE A 79 26.13 4.61 -3.57
CA PHE A 79 26.97 5.21 -2.52
C PHE A 79 27.34 4.14 -1.49
N GLY A 80 28.63 3.97 -1.26
CA GLY A 80 29.17 2.99 -0.32
C GLY A 80 30.69 2.98 -0.34
N ILE A 81 31.28 1.99 0.34
CA ILE A 81 32.74 1.76 0.36
C ILE A 81 33.05 0.65 -0.63
N GLU A 82 33.97 0.90 -1.54
CA GLU A 82 34.43 -0.12 -2.49
C GLU A 82 35.39 -1.10 -1.83
N TYR A 83 35.12 -2.39 -1.97
CA TYR A 83 35.97 -3.46 -1.50
C TYR A 83 36.31 -4.43 -2.64
N GLY A 84 37.55 -4.93 -2.59
CA GLY A 84 38.05 -5.94 -3.51
C GLY A 84 38.34 -5.43 -4.92
N GLU A 85 38.81 -6.34 -5.78
CA GLU A 85 39.21 -6.03 -7.14
C GLU A 85 38.04 -5.58 -8.02
N ASN A 86 36.83 -6.08 -7.75
CA ASN A 86 35.61 -5.77 -8.51
C ASN A 86 34.95 -4.44 -8.14
N LYS A 87 35.53 -3.68 -7.19
CA LYS A 87 35.02 -2.37 -6.75
C LYS A 87 33.51 -2.32 -6.48
N ILE A 88 32.97 -3.40 -5.91
CA ILE A 88 31.54 -3.47 -5.60
C ILE A 88 31.29 -2.58 -4.37
N PRO A 89 30.39 -1.58 -4.45
CA PRO A 89 30.05 -0.74 -3.30
C PRO A 89 29.33 -1.54 -2.22
N HIS A 90 29.89 -1.54 -1.02
CA HIS A 90 29.27 -2.08 0.17
C HIS A 90 28.71 -0.94 1.04
N PRO A 91 27.68 -1.18 1.85
CA PRO A 91 27.15 -0.15 2.74
C PRO A 91 28.19 0.25 3.78
N ILE A 92 28.19 1.52 4.16
CA ILE A 92 28.99 2.02 5.25
C ILE A 92 28.44 1.45 6.55
N SER A 93 29.32 0.86 7.37
CA SER A 93 28.96 0.23 8.65
C SER A 93 29.88 0.62 9.79
N ALA A 94 30.97 1.36 9.54
CA ALA A 94 31.88 1.81 10.57
C ALA A 94 31.22 2.88 11.47
N ASP A 95 31.23 2.69 12.78
CA ASP A 95 30.56 3.57 13.76
C ASP A 95 30.94 5.04 13.60
N ARG A 96 32.21 5.32 13.39
CA ARG A 96 32.71 6.69 13.20
C ARG A 96 32.05 7.39 12.01
N ASP A 97 31.96 6.70 10.90
CA ASP A 97 31.37 7.25 9.67
C ASP A 97 29.86 7.41 9.81
N LEU A 98 29.21 6.44 10.47
CA LEU A 98 27.78 6.49 10.76
C LEU A 98 27.41 7.65 11.69
N ASP A 99 28.26 7.97 12.68
CA ASP A 99 28.05 9.12 13.58
C ASP A 99 28.15 10.45 12.80
N ILE A 100 29.13 10.58 11.89
CA ILE A 100 29.23 11.74 10.99
C ILE A 100 27.98 11.87 10.09
N ILE A 101 27.52 10.78 9.49
CA ILE A 101 26.34 10.75 8.63
C ILE A 101 25.09 11.18 9.42
N ARG A 102 24.93 10.70 10.65
CA ARG A 102 23.81 11.11 11.51
C ARG A 102 23.82 12.61 11.80
N GLN A 103 24.97 13.18 12.03
CA GLN A 103 25.12 14.64 12.24
C GLN A 103 24.80 15.44 10.97
N ILE A 104 25.34 15.04 9.82
CA ILE A 104 25.12 15.72 8.54
C ILE A 104 23.63 15.74 8.16
N PHE A 105 22.96 14.61 8.31
CA PHE A 105 21.54 14.48 7.93
C PHE A 105 20.58 14.73 9.09
N GLN A 106 21.07 15.15 10.26
CA GLN A 106 20.27 15.47 11.45
C GLN A 106 19.27 14.36 11.79
N LEU A 107 19.74 13.10 11.81
CA LEU A 107 18.87 11.96 12.06
C LEU A 107 18.55 11.85 13.55
N ASP A 108 17.31 12.12 13.92
CA ASP A 108 16.81 12.12 15.32
C ASP A 108 16.71 10.72 15.94
N ARG A 109 16.79 9.67 15.12
CA ARG A 109 16.70 8.29 15.59
C ARG A 109 17.84 8.00 16.60
N LYS A 110 17.45 7.48 17.76
CA LYS A 110 18.41 7.08 18.80
C LYS A 110 19.35 6.00 18.27
N LYS A 111 20.61 6.01 18.76
CA LYS A 111 21.64 5.07 18.32
C LYS A 111 21.19 3.60 18.43
N ASP A 112 20.36 3.27 19.40
CA ASP A 112 19.88 1.90 19.67
C ASP A 112 18.45 1.60 19.18
N GLU A 113 17.81 2.56 18.53
CA GLU A 113 16.46 2.40 18.00
C GLU A 113 16.48 1.71 16.64
N PRO A 114 15.87 0.51 16.49
CA PRO A 114 15.81 -0.17 15.21
C PRO A 114 14.85 0.56 14.26
N GLY A 115 15.12 0.45 12.97
CA GLY A 115 14.26 1.00 11.94
C GLY A 115 15.05 1.53 10.75
N THR A 116 14.32 2.08 9.79
CA THR A 116 14.88 2.61 8.53
C THR A 116 14.49 4.06 8.35
N SER A 117 15.49 4.90 8.03
CA SER A 117 15.31 6.29 7.62
C SER A 117 15.65 6.42 6.14
N MET A 118 14.74 6.99 5.37
CA MET A 118 14.95 7.36 3.97
C MET A 118 15.24 8.85 3.91
N ILE A 119 16.35 9.20 3.26
CA ILE A 119 16.82 10.59 3.15
C ILE A 119 16.72 10.99 1.69
N VAL A 120 15.93 12.00 1.40
CA VAL A 120 15.71 12.55 0.06
C VAL A 120 16.32 13.95 0.03
N PRO A 121 17.56 14.12 -0.48
CA PRO A 121 18.18 15.43 -0.60
C PRO A 121 17.51 16.24 -1.70
N PHE A 122 17.45 17.56 -1.52
CA PHE A 122 16.85 18.47 -2.50
C PHE A 122 15.48 18.01 -2.99
N PRO A 123 14.48 17.93 -2.11
CA PRO A 123 13.17 17.43 -2.47
C PRO A 123 12.53 18.29 -3.58
N ILE A 124 11.71 17.67 -4.43
CA ILE A 124 10.91 18.39 -5.42
C ILE A 124 9.92 19.32 -4.73
N ASP A 125 9.52 20.39 -5.42
CA ASP A 125 8.70 21.45 -4.82
C ASP A 125 7.31 20.97 -4.38
N ASP A 126 6.78 19.94 -5.02
CA ASP A 126 5.49 19.33 -4.67
C ASP A 126 5.53 18.47 -3.39
N LEU A 127 6.72 18.12 -2.89
CA LEU A 127 6.89 17.33 -1.67
C LEU A 127 6.80 18.24 -0.42
N THR A 128 5.65 18.85 -0.23
CA THR A 128 5.32 19.67 0.95
C THR A 128 4.61 18.87 2.02
N ASN A 129 4.73 19.27 3.29
CA ASN A 129 4.02 18.62 4.41
C ASN A 129 2.51 18.55 4.15
N LYS A 130 1.92 19.61 3.61
CA LYS A 130 0.51 19.63 3.23
C LYS A 130 0.16 18.54 2.21
N ASN A 131 0.94 18.42 1.14
CA ASN A 131 0.69 17.41 0.12
C ASN A 131 0.92 15.99 0.64
N ILE A 132 1.89 15.79 1.51
CA ILE A 132 2.13 14.52 2.20
C ILE A 132 0.91 14.13 3.04
N ILE A 133 0.41 15.05 3.90
CA ILE A 133 -0.77 14.83 4.73
C ILE A 133 -2.01 14.51 3.87
N LEU A 134 -2.27 15.30 2.84
CA LEU A 134 -3.40 15.08 1.93
C LEU A 134 -3.34 13.71 1.24
N ASN A 135 -2.17 13.28 0.80
CA ASN A 135 -1.99 11.97 0.18
C ASN A 135 -2.17 10.83 1.17
N PHE A 136 -1.67 10.98 2.40
CA PHE A 136 -1.93 9.99 3.47
C PHE A 136 -3.42 9.86 3.77
N ILE A 137 -4.15 10.96 3.95
CA ILE A 137 -5.60 10.94 4.16
C ILE A 137 -6.30 10.23 2.99
N LYS A 138 -5.97 10.57 1.74
CA LYS A 138 -6.62 9.99 0.57
C LYS A 138 -6.35 8.51 0.38
N ARG A 139 -5.16 8.02 0.74
CA ARG A 139 -4.71 6.66 0.44
C ARG A 139 -4.81 5.70 1.61
N TYR A 140 -4.82 6.21 2.83
CA TYR A 140 -4.69 5.37 4.03
C TYR A 140 -5.75 5.67 5.10
N ARG A 141 -6.79 6.47 4.78
CA ARG A 141 -7.82 6.89 5.74
C ARG A 141 -8.45 5.73 6.51
N VAL A 142 -8.74 4.62 5.84
CA VAL A 142 -9.31 3.44 6.50
C VAL A 142 -8.31 2.80 7.45
N GLY A 143 -7.05 2.63 7.03
CA GLY A 143 -5.99 2.09 7.86
C GLY A 143 -5.73 2.92 9.11
N PHE A 144 -5.76 4.25 9.01
CA PHE A 144 -5.68 5.15 10.17
C PHE A 144 -6.87 4.97 11.10
N TYR A 145 -8.08 4.99 10.54
CA TYR A 145 -9.28 4.90 11.33
C TYR A 145 -9.44 3.55 12.05
N LEU A 146 -8.99 2.45 11.44
CA LEU A 146 -8.90 1.13 12.06
C LEU A 146 -7.70 0.96 13.01
N ASN A 147 -6.95 2.05 13.28
CA ASN A 147 -5.78 2.06 14.18
C ASN A 147 -4.69 1.04 13.80
N GLN A 148 -4.50 0.79 12.50
CA GLN A 148 -3.50 -0.16 12.00
C GLN A 148 -2.08 0.43 12.04
N PHE A 149 -1.97 1.75 11.93
CA PHE A 149 -0.71 2.50 12.03
C PHE A 149 -0.97 3.98 12.29
N LYS A 150 0.08 4.73 12.60
CA LYS A 150 0.08 6.18 12.71
C LYS A 150 1.25 6.78 11.96
N VAL A 151 1.12 8.01 11.51
CA VAL A 151 2.15 8.76 10.79
C VAL A 151 2.35 10.12 11.45
N TYR A 152 3.60 10.51 11.57
CA TYR A 152 3.98 11.86 11.98
C TYR A 152 4.51 12.60 10.76
N VAL A 153 4.02 13.79 10.51
CA VAL A 153 4.52 14.73 9.51
C VAL A 153 4.90 15.98 10.27
N GLU A 154 6.15 16.11 10.64
CA GLU A 154 6.65 17.06 11.65
C GLU A 154 5.86 16.94 12.96
N GLU A 155 5.16 18.00 13.36
CA GLU A 155 4.36 18.04 14.59
C GLU A 155 2.95 17.44 14.45
N GLU A 156 2.50 17.21 13.22
CA GLU A 156 1.16 16.63 12.95
C GLU A 156 1.18 15.11 13.08
N CYS A 157 0.36 14.58 13.95
CA CYS A 157 0.14 13.14 14.07
C CYS A 157 -1.16 12.75 13.37
N ILE A 158 -1.10 11.87 12.38
CA ILE A 158 -2.27 11.28 11.74
C ILE A 158 -2.49 9.89 12.34
N SER A 159 -3.57 9.73 13.06
CA SER A 159 -3.96 8.49 13.74
C SER A 159 -5.49 8.39 13.81
N ARG A 160 -6.02 7.30 14.35
CA ARG A 160 -7.47 7.17 14.61
C ARG A 160 -8.03 8.36 15.39
N ASP A 161 -7.31 8.80 16.42
CA ASP A 161 -7.81 9.83 17.34
C ASP A 161 -7.78 11.23 16.74
N THR A 162 -6.88 11.48 15.79
CA THR A 162 -6.63 12.83 15.26
C THR A 162 -7.13 13.00 13.83
N ILE A 163 -7.46 11.94 13.10
CA ILE A 163 -7.77 12.02 11.67
C ILE A 163 -8.97 12.92 11.35
N LYS A 164 -9.98 12.98 12.23
CA LYS A 164 -11.14 13.85 12.04
C LYS A 164 -10.72 15.33 12.09
N ASP A 165 -9.85 15.70 13.04
CA ASP A 165 -9.34 17.08 13.17
C ASP A 165 -8.41 17.44 12.02
N ILE A 166 -7.56 16.51 11.60
CA ILE A 166 -6.69 16.67 10.44
C ILE A 166 -7.51 16.89 9.16
N VAL A 167 -8.57 16.11 8.94
CA VAL A 167 -9.49 16.31 7.80
C VAL A 167 -10.15 17.68 7.89
N LYS A 168 -10.63 18.09 9.06
CA LYS A 168 -11.25 19.40 9.27
C LYS A 168 -10.28 20.53 8.94
N LYS A 169 -9.00 20.38 9.31
CA LYS A 169 -7.94 21.38 9.05
C LYS A 169 -7.54 21.47 7.58
N TYR A 170 -7.36 20.33 6.91
CA TYR A 170 -6.75 20.27 5.57
C TYR A 170 -7.75 20.12 4.42
N ILE A 171 -8.95 19.56 4.70
CA ILE A 171 -10.01 19.32 3.70
C ILE A 171 -11.39 19.71 4.27
N PRO A 172 -11.58 20.95 4.74
CA PRO A 172 -12.80 21.36 5.43
C PRO A 172 -14.07 21.18 4.58
N SER A 173 -13.97 21.34 3.25
CA SER A 173 -15.11 21.15 2.34
C SER A 173 -15.63 19.71 2.26
N GLU A 174 -14.81 18.71 2.63
CA GLU A 174 -15.20 17.31 2.63
C GLU A 174 -15.38 16.74 4.05
N TYR A 175 -15.29 17.58 5.08
CA TYR A 175 -15.30 17.13 6.48
C TYR A 175 -16.51 16.27 6.83
N SER A 176 -17.73 16.73 6.48
CA SER A 176 -18.97 15.98 6.73
C SER A 176 -18.97 14.62 6.04
N SER A 177 -18.50 14.55 4.80
CA SER A 177 -18.40 13.31 4.04
C SER A 177 -17.41 12.34 4.68
N TYR A 178 -16.27 12.82 5.20
CA TYR A 178 -15.31 11.98 5.92
C TYR A 178 -15.86 11.48 7.26
N CYS A 179 -16.54 12.33 8.03
CA CYS A 179 -17.15 11.91 9.29
C CYS A 179 -18.18 10.82 9.06
N SER A 180 -19.10 11.01 8.11
CA SER A 180 -20.10 10.00 7.72
C SER A 180 -19.44 8.67 7.28
N PHE A 181 -18.32 8.75 6.54
CA PHE A 181 -17.58 7.58 6.12
C PHE A 181 -16.89 6.86 7.30
N PHE A 182 -16.35 7.57 8.26
CA PHE A 182 -15.77 6.96 9.45
C PHE A 182 -16.81 6.26 10.32
N ASP A 183 -17.98 6.85 10.47
CA ASP A 183 -19.10 6.22 11.18
C ASP A 183 -19.61 4.97 10.42
N PHE A 184 -19.53 4.96 9.10
CA PHE A 184 -19.78 3.76 8.29
C PHE A 184 -18.72 2.67 8.53
N ILE A 185 -17.43 3.01 8.65
CA ILE A 185 -16.36 2.04 8.96
C ILE A 185 -16.61 1.39 10.33
N ASP A 186 -17.04 2.16 11.34
CA ASP A 186 -17.38 1.59 12.66
C ASP A 186 -18.51 0.57 12.52
N ARG A 187 -19.56 0.88 11.76
CA ARG A 187 -20.66 -0.07 11.50
C ARG A 187 -20.21 -1.31 10.70
N CYS A 188 -19.28 -1.17 9.76
CA CYS A 188 -18.70 -2.33 9.07
C CYS A 188 -18.00 -3.29 10.04
N ALA A 189 -17.29 -2.74 11.04
CA ALA A 189 -16.60 -3.55 12.04
C ALA A 189 -17.56 -4.30 12.97
N GLU A 190 -18.77 -3.81 13.16
CA GLU A 190 -19.83 -4.43 13.98
C GLU A 190 -20.56 -5.56 13.23
N ILE A 191 -20.49 -5.60 11.90
CA ILE A 191 -21.10 -6.68 11.13
C ILE A 191 -20.39 -7.99 11.41
N GLN A 192 -21.10 -8.93 12.02
CA GLN A 192 -20.59 -10.26 12.27
C GLN A 192 -20.49 -11.04 10.96
N LYS A 193 -19.45 -11.86 10.83
CA LYS A 193 -19.22 -12.67 9.60
C LYS A 193 -20.37 -13.58 9.21
N ASN A 194 -21.21 -13.98 10.15
CA ASN A 194 -22.41 -14.80 9.92
C ASN A 194 -23.63 -14.00 9.47
N LYS A 195 -23.56 -12.67 9.48
CA LYS A 195 -24.60 -11.76 8.96
C LYS A 195 -24.28 -11.22 7.57
N LEU A 196 -23.26 -11.74 6.91
CA LEU A 196 -22.95 -11.38 5.53
C LEU A 196 -23.92 -12.09 4.58
N PHE A 197 -24.50 -11.36 3.64
CA PHE A 197 -25.17 -11.97 2.49
C PHE A 197 -24.14 -12.70 1.64
N HIS A 198 -24.43 -13.92 1.23
CA HIS A 198 -23.51 -14.73 0.46
C HIS A 198 -23.94 -14.80 -1.00
N ILE A 199 -23.06 -14.40 -1.89
CA ILE A 199 -23.22 -14.75 -3.31
C ILE A 199 -22.55 -16.12 -3.48
N PRO A 200 -23.34 -17.14 -3.92
CA PRO A 200 -22.80 -18.47 -4.18
C PRO A 200 -21.66 -18.38 -5.20
N LYS A 201 -20.79 -19.38 -5.18
CA LYS A 201 -19.68 -19.52 -6.13
C LYS A 201 -20.11 -19.14 -7.53
N PHE A 202 -19.34 -18.31 -8.17
CA PHE A 202 -19.36 -18.24 -9.63
C PHE A 202 -18.85 -19.59 -10.15
N GLU A 203 -19.72 -20.50 -10.49
CA GLU A 203 -19.36 -21.86 -10.92
C GLU A 203 -18.72 -21.87 -12.30
N GLU A 204 -18.80 -20.82 -13.08
CA GLU A 204 -18.34 -20.82 -14.45
C GLU A 204 -17.49 -19.60 -14.83
N GLN A 205 -16.51 -19.92 -15.61
CA GLN A 205 -15.73 -19.12 -16.56
C GLN A 205 -16.19 -17.65 -16.70
N ASN A 206 -15.62 -16.80 -15.84
CA ASN A 206 -15.65 -15.34 -15.99
C ASN A 206 -17.03 -14.68 -16.06
N PRO A 207 -17.78 -14.61 -14.97
CA PRO A 207 -18.89 -13.66 -14.97
C PRO A 207 -18.30 -12.25 -15.00
N SER A 208 -18.58 -11.53 -16.08
CA SER A 208 -18.17 -10.12 -16.22
C SER A 208 -18.94 -9.19 -15.29
N GLU A 209 -20.03 -9.65 -14.69
CA GLU A 209 -20.93 -8.87 -13.85
C GLU A 209 -21.58 -9.73 -12.77
N ILE A 210 -21.78 -9.15 -11.59
CA ILE A 210 -22.70 -9.68 -10.58
C ILE A 210 -24.11 -9.27 -11.00
N LYS A 211 -24.97 -10.25 -11.27
CA LYS A 211 -26.35 -10.05 -11.67
C LYS A 211 -27.31 -10.32 -10.52
N LYS A 212 -28.50 -9.79 -10.61
CA LYS A 212 -29.59 -10.02 -9.66
C LYS A 212 -29.82 -11.53 -9.41
N ASP A 213 -29.73 -12.33 -10.45
CA ASP A 213 -29.95 -13.77 -10.41
C ASP A 213 -28.86 -14.55 -9.64
N ASN A 214 -27.77 -13.89 -9.27
CA ASN A 214 -26.73 -14.49 -8.43
C ASN A 214 -27.10 -14.49 -6.94
N PHE A 215 -28.14 -13.77 -6.54
CA PHE A 215 -28.63 -13.68 -5.18
C PHE A 215 -29.92 -14.49 -5.03
N LYS A 216 -30.22 -14.92 -3.81
CA LYS A 216 -31.55 -15.41 -3.48
C LYS A 216 -32.54 -14.24 -3.49
N GLU A 217 -33.76 -14.46 -3.90
CA GLU A 217 -34.78 -13.41 -3.99
C GLU A 217 -35.09 -12.79 -2.61
N GLU A 218 -35.05 -13.61 -1.56
CA GLU A 218 -35.20 -13.18 -0.17
C GLU A 218 -34.08 -12.23 0.24
N ASP A 219 -32.82 -12.57 -0.08
CA ASP A 219 -31.66 -11.74 0.24
C ASP A 219 -31.73 -10.38 -0.47
N ILE A 220 -32.18 -10.34 -1.73
CA ILE A 220 -32.34 -9.09 -2.49
C ILE A 220 -33.33 -8.16 -1.79
N THR A 221 -34.47 -8.72 -1.37
CA THR A 221 -35.50 -7.93 -0.69
C THR A 221 -34.99 -7.33 0.61
N GLU A 222 -34.25 -8.12 1.39
CA GLU A 222 -33.63 -7.67 2.62
C GLU A 222 -32.54 -6.63 2.37
N ILE A 223 -31.66 -6.83 1.40
CA ILE A 223 -30.62 -5.88 0.98
C ILE A 223 -31.23 -4.52 0.62
N ILE A 224 -32.27 -4.51 -0.23
CA ILE A 224 -32.93 -3.29 -0.67
C ILE A 224 -33.55 -2.57 0.54
N LYS A 225 -34.28 -3.30 1.38
CA LYS A 225 -34.90 -2.74 2.60
C LYS A 225 -33.87 -2.11 3.52
N SER A 226 -32.76 -2.80 3.81
CA SER A 226 -31.71 -2.29 4.67
C SER A 226 -31.02 -1.07 4.07
N LEU A 227 -30.75 -1.05 2.77
CA LEU A 227 -30.16 0.12 2.11
C LEU A 227 -31.11 1.32 2.13
N ASP A 228 -32.41 1.12 1.92
CA ASP A 228 -33.41 2.19 1.99
C ASP A 228 -33.57 2.74 3.41
N SER A 229 -33.32 1.92 4.41
CA SER A 229 -33.25 2.34 5.83
C SER A 229 -31.89 2.92 6.23
N GLN A 230 -30.97 3.12 5.28
CA GLN A 230 -29.58 3.59 5.53
C GLN A 230 -28.77 2.68 6.48
N GLU A 231 -29.16 1.41 6.59
CA GLU A 231 -28.38 0.43 7.32
C GLU A 231 -27.13 0.00 6.53
N THR A 232 -26.09 -0.40 7.27
CA THR A 232 -24.89 -0.96 6.66
C THR A 232 -25.10 -2.44 6.40
N ILE A 233 -24.85 -2.89 5.18
CA ILE A 233 -24.91 -4.29 4.77
C ILE A 233 -23.51 -4.79 4.42
N GLY A 234 -23.27 -6.09 4.59
CA GLY A 234 -22.08 -6.77 4.13
C GLY A 234 -22.44 -7.92 3.19
N ILE A 235 -21.70 -8.05 2.11
CA ILE A 235 -21.90 -9.08 1.07
C ILE A 235 -20.58 -9.81 0.89
N ARG A 236 -20.58 -11.14 1.00
CA ARG A 236 -19.41 -11.98 0.68
C ARG A 236 -19.54 -12.59 -0.70
N ILE A 237 -18.56 -12.29 -1.55
CA ILE A 237 -18.43 -12.83 -2.88
C ILE A 237 -17.40 -13.95 -2.84
N ASN A 238 -17.85 -15.20 -2.93
CA ASN A 238 -16.96 -16.35 -2.98
C ASN A 238 -16.39 -16.51 -4.40
N LEU A 239 -15.07 -16.68 -4.48
CA LEU A 239 -14.31 -16.77 -5.71
C LEU A 239 -13.58 -18.10 -5.83
N ASN A 240 -13.49 -18.63 -7.05
CA ASN A 240 -12.54 -19.68 -7.40
C ASN A 240 -11.41 -19.06 -8.24
N ILE A 241 -10.20 -19.03 -7.68
CA ILE A 241 -9.04 -18.45 -8.36
C ILE A 241 -8.26 -19.59 -8.99
N HIS A 242 -8.15 -19.56 -10.32
CA HIS A 242 -7.36 -20.51 -11.08
C HIS A 242 -5.92 -20.03 -11.20
N GLU A 243 -4.98 -20.74 -10.57
CA GLU A 243 -3.55 -20.52 -10.75
C GLU A 243 -2.96 -21.58 -11.69
N ARG A 244 -2.48 -21.16 -12.85
CA ARG A 244 -1.79 -22.06 -13.78
C ARG A 244 -0.32 -22.15 -13.37
N LYS A 245 0.09 -23.32 -12.87
CA LYS A 245 1.48 -23.59 -12.48
C LYS A 245 2.16 -24.43 -13.56
N LYS A 246 3.36 -24.02 -13.98
CA LYS A 246 4.20 -24.83 -14.87
C LYS A 246 5.01 -25.81 -14.04
N THR A 247 4.76 -27.10 -14.25
CA THR A 247 5.50 -28.19 -13.61
C THR A 247 6.21 -28.99 -14.70
N GLY A 248 7.49 -28.70 -14.91
CA GLY A 248 8.24 -29.27 -16.04
C GLY A 248 7.72 -28.75 -17.39
N LYS A 249 7.21 -29.66 -18.25
CA LYS A 249 6.60 -29.35 -19.55
C LYS A 249 5.06 -29.17 -19.48
N GLU A 250 4.45 -29.51 -18.38
CA GLU A 250 3.00 -29.50 -18.20
C GLU A 250 2.52 -28.33 -17.40
N TYR A 251 1.25 -27.94 -17.59
CA TYR A 251 0.57 -26.93 -16.78
C TYR A 251 -0.47 -27.63 -15.91
N ILE A 252 -0.42 -27.36 -14.62
CA ILE A 252 -1.41 -27.85 -13.65
C ILE A 252 -2.25 -26.66 -13.23
N ASP A 253 -3.57 -26.79 -13.33
CA ASP A 253 -4.53 -25.80 -12.81
C ASP A 253 -4.77 -26.08 -11.34
N ASP A 254 -4.37 -25.15 -10.47
CA ASP A 254 -4.60 -25.17 -9.03
C ASP A 254 -5.75 -24.20 -8.72
N ILE A 255 -6.84 -24.72 -8.18
CA ILE A 255 -8.03 -23.93 -7.86
C ILE A 255 -8.00 -23.59 -6.37
N LYS A 256 -7.90 -22.30 -6.06
CA LYS A 256 -7.96 -21.79 -4.70
C LYS A 256 -9.30 -21.13 -4.42
N LYS A 257 -9.98 -21.64 -3.38
CA LYS A 257 -11.16 -20.97 -2.84
C LYS A 257 -10.75 -19.69 -2.16
N SER A 258 -11.46 -18.62 -2.44
CA SER A 258 -11.20 -17.28 -1.91
C SER A 258 -12.50 -16.49 -1.79
N PHE A 259 -12.41 -15.29 -1.24
CA PHE A 259 -13.55 -14.38 -1.16
C PHE A 259 -13.11 -12.91 -1.19
N VAL A 260 -14.09 -12.05 -1.43
CA VAL A 260 -14.00 -10.60 -1.27
C VAL A 260 -15.24 -10.17 -0.49
N ASP A 261 -15.05 -9.33 0.51
CA ASP A 261 -16.16 -8.75 1.28
C ASP A 261 -16.45 -7.34 0.78
N VAL A 262 -17.72 -7.06 0.56
CA VAL A 262 -18.21 -5.76 0.11
C VAL A 262 -19.16 -5.22 1.16
N TYR A 263 -18.86 -4.04 1.68
CA TYR A 263 -19.72 -3.32 2.63
C TYR A 263 -20.34 -2.10 1.94
N LEU A 264 -21.62 -1.91 2.13
CA LEU A 264 -22.40 -0.86 1.49
C LEU A 264 -23.31 -0.19 2.52
N GLN A 265 -23.52 1.12 2.35
CA GLN A 265 -24.53 1.88 3.05
C GLN A 265 -25.00 3.03 2.17
N LYS A 266 -26.32 3.21 2.04
CA LYS A 266 -26.89 4.40 1.41
C LYS A 266 -26.68 5.60 2.33
N THR A 267 -26.32 6.73 1.77
CA THR A 267 -26.10 7.98 2.52
C THR A 267 -26.76 9.15 1.80
N ASP A 268 -26.74 10.33 2.38
CA ASP A 268 -27.26 11.53 1.75
C ASP A 268 -26.48 11.88 0.49
N MET A 269 -27.17 12.50 -0.45
CA MET A 269 -26.60 12.86 -1.74
C MET A 269 -25.29 13.67 -1.60
N GLY A 270 -24.25 13.18 -2.25
CA GLY A 270 -22.94 13.82 -2.26
C GLY A 270 -22.01 13.49 -1.10
N LEU A 271 -22.45 12.76 -0.06
CA LEU A 271 -21.60 12.38 1.08
C LEU A 271 -20.85 11.05 0.86
N GLY A 272 -21.24 10.26 -0.13
CA GLY A 272 -20.70 8.93 -0.37
C GLY A 272 -19.20 8.91 -0.64
N LYS A 273 -18.50 7.97 -0.02
CA LYS A 273 -17.07 7.66 -0.26
C LYS A 273 -16.90 6.17 -0.47
N GLN A 274 -16.01 5.84 -1.39
CA GLN A 274 -15.78 4.47 -1.80
C GLN A 274 -14.28 4.15 -1.72
N ASP A 275 -13.94 2.98 -1.17
CA ASP A 275 -12.59 2.48 -1.08
C ASP A 275 -12.50 0.99 -1.43
N THR A 276 -11.43 0.62 -2.11
CA THR A 276 -10.99 -0.78 -2.20
C THR A 276 -9.77 -0.94 -1.35
N LEU A 277 -9.83 -1.85 -0.41
CA LEU A 277 -8.75 -2.12 0.51
C LEU A 277 -7.98 -3.36 0.08
N ARG A 278 -6.67 -3.22 -0.01
CA ARG A 278 -5.73 -4.32 -0.08
C ARG A 278 -4.65 -4.13 1.00
N GLY A 279 -4.78 -4.86 2.07
CA GLY A 279 -4.02 -4.56 3.28
C GLY A 279 -4.49 -3.26 3.92
N ILE A 280 -3.55 -2.36 4.21
CA ILE A 280 -3.82 -1.08 4.89
C ILE A 280 -4.07 0.09 3.92
N MET A 281 -3.92 -0.13 2.62
CA MET A 281 -3.94 0.91 1.60
C MET A 281 -5.21 0.85 0.76
N SER A 282 -5.81 2.01 0.50
CA SER A 282 -6.87 2.16 -0.49
C SER A 282 -6.26 2.14 -1.91
N VAL A 283 -6.71 1.21 -2.72
CA VAL A 283 -6.33 1.09 -4.13
C VAL A 283 -7.21 2.02 -4.95
N SER A 284 -6.62 2.87 -5.78
CA SER A 284 -7.37 3.84 -6.60
C SER A 284 -7.64 3.30 -8.00
N GLY A 285 -8.68 3.85 -8.62
CA GLY A 285 -8.99 3.59 -10.04
C GLY A 285 -10.20 2.70 -10.27
N ILE A 286 -10.72 2.03 -9.27
CA ILE A 286 -11.95 1.28 -9.36
C ILE A 286 -13.11 2.24 -9.05
N ARG A 287 -14.02 2.44 -10.00
CA ARG A 287 -15.28 3.16 -9.79
C ARG A 287 -16.39 2.14 -9.69
N TYR A 288 -17.00 2.05 -8.53
CA TYR A 288 -17.99 1.00 -8.25
C TYR A 288 -19.42 1.44 -8.49
N PHE A 289 -19.70 2.73 -8.26
CA PHE A 289 -21.04 3.28 -8.39
C PHE A 289 -20.97 4.64 -9.06
N GLU A 290 -21.89 4.87 -10.01
CA GLU A 290 -22.16 6.20 -10.51
C GLU A 290 -22.98 6.91 -9.43
N GLY A 291 -22.43 7.94 -8.82
CA GLY A 291 -23.09 8.71 -7.78
C GLY A 291 -22.31 8.76 -6.47
N LYS A 292 -22.72 9.70 -5.62
CA LYS A 292 -22.10 9.92 -4.31
C LYS A 292 -23.07 9.62 -3.15
N ASP A 293 -24.01 8.73 -3.38
CA ASP A 293 -25.10 8.44 -2.46
C ASP A 293 -24.86 7.17 -1.64
N TYR A 294 -23.68 6.57 -1.79
CA TYR A 294 -23.30 5.35 -1.09
C TYR A 294 -21.89 5.46 -0.53
N HIS A 295 -21.75 5.01 0.71
CA HIS A 295 -20.47 4.55 1.22
C HIS A 295 -20.26 3.11 0.76
N ALA A 296 -19.03 2.79 0.35
CA ALA A 296 -18.65 1.44 -0.02
C ALA A 296 -17.21 1.11 0.38
N ILE A 297 -17.02 -0.11 0.89
CA ILE A 297 -15.69 -0.70 1.08
C ILE A 297 -15.69 -2.06 0.40
N ILE A 298 -14.73 -2.28 -0.50
CA ILE A 298 -14.39 -3.60 -0.98
C ILE A 298 -13.12 -4.04 -0.25
N ASP A 299 -13.24 -5.10 0.54
CA ASP A 299 -12.17 -5.63 1.36
C ASP A 299 -11.56 -6.89 0.73
N ILE A 300 -10.30 -6.77 0.26
CA ILE A 300 -9.55 -7.83 -0.41
C ILE A 300 -8.44 -8.31 0.53
N GLN A 301 -8.82 -8.82 1.72
CA GLN A 301 -7.87 -9.28 2.74
C GLN A 301 -7.51 -10.76 2.58
N ASP A 302 -8.35 -11.56 1.94
CA ASP A 302 -8.08 -12.98 1.77
C ASP A 302 -6.85 -13.21 0.88
N LYS A 303 -5.93 -14.08 1.30
CA LYS A 303 -4.62 -14.23 0.66
C LYS A 303 -4.67 -14.54 -0.83
N PRO A 304 -5.46 -15.52 -1.32
CA PRO A 304 -5.51 -15.81 -2.75
C PRO A 304 -6.07 -14.66 -3.59
N SER A 305 -7.18 -14.01 -3.15
CA SER A 305 -7.75 -12.85 -3.85
C SER A 305 -6.78 -11.67 -3.85
N SER A 306 -6.19 -11.34 -2.70
CA SER A 306 -5.18 -10.28 -2.59
C SER A 306 -3.98 -10.51 -3.52
N LYS A 307 -3.51 -11.75 -3.65
CA LYS A 307 -2.42 -12.12 -4.57
C LYS A 307 -2.83 -11.95 -6.04
N MET A 308 -4.05 -12.34 -6.39
CA MET A 308 -4.59 -12.17 -7.74
C MET A 308 -4.70 -10.68 -8.10
N PHE A 309 -5.34 -9.89 -7.26
CA PHE A 309 -5.50 -8.45 -7.49
C PHE A 309 -4.15 -7.73 -7.56
N ARG A 310 -3.16 -8.13 -6.73
CA ARG A 310 -1.80 -7.61 -6.82
C ARG A 310 -1.14 -7.82 -8.19
N LYS A 311 -1.43 -8.93 -8.87
CA LYS A 311 -0.89 -9.20 -10.22
C LYS A 311 -1.53 -8.33 -11.29
N LEU A 312 -2.78 -7.91 -11.09
CA LEU A 312 -3.53 -7.07 -12.01
C LEU A 312 -3.27 -5.57 -11.80
N GLU A 313 -2.76 -5.22 -10.64
CA GLU A 313 -2.51 -3.84 -10.24
C GLU A 313 -1.33 -3.23 -11.04
N THR A 314 -1.54 -2.03 -11.57
CA THR A 314 -0.47 -1.28 -12.24
C THR A 314 0.55 -0.74 -11.20
N PRO A 315 1.75 -0.27 -11.64
CA PRO A 315 2.76 0.30 -10.75
C PRO A 315 2.25 1.44 -9.86
N ASN A 316 1.24 2.17 -10.32
CA ASN A 316 0.64 3.29 -9.59
C ASN A 316 -0.52 2.87 -8.67
N HIS A 317 -0.66 1.58 -8.39
CA HIS A 317 -1.77 1.02 -7.62
C HIS A 317 -3.14 1.40 -8.20
N LYS A 318 -3.30 1.27 -9.52
CA LYS A 318 -4.55 1.43 -10.25
C LYS A 318 -4.87 0.14 -11.00
N PHE A 319 -6.15 -0.15 -11.16
CA PHE A 319 -6.64 -1.21 -12.03
C PHE A 319 -7.02 -0.67 -13.39
#